data_3ef846eb2429845947ff6fff863f67e6
#
_entry.id   3ef846eb2429845947ff6fff863f67e6
#
_cell.length_a   1.000
_cell.length_b   1.000
_cell.length_c   1.000
_cell.angle_alpha   90.00
_cell.angle_beta   90.00
_cell.angle_gamma   90.00
#
_symmetry.space_group_name_H-M   'P 1'
#
loop_
_entity.id
_entity.type
_entity.pdbx_description
1 polymer ?
#
loop_
_entity_poly.entity_id
_entity_poly.type
_entity_poly.pdbx_seq_one_letter_code
_entity_poly.pdbx_strand_id
1 'polypeptide(L)'
;MNNIFKIRKSERWLALAALLIFAALNALLFVKYGKGFLHGAKGGFWLIFHNHFQVSGYDVWSLIFMSNEKIYFEITRHPFFAIILFPFYWLNQWLMPATGVNFAMIFMALLLLVAAFYSFIFLYRVFREVLEMKAFDSLLLTLFFYGCGSVMTAVMVPDHFCWSVFLLTMTLYLSGMAFKRRRQLPTWVLSLLALFTGGVTLNNIAKTWLSGWFVNGRKFWRVKSLLAVVVLPCVLFAASCLWQIKTIQEPQSVVDKRIGEKTIAKHPEMKKNIAKHNQWMKTVRHKPITDKPFLNWIDTTTPKGESIVENLFGESIQLHTTHTLGDMCVDRPMIVKYDYWFNYFVEAVIVLLFFLGIFFGVSSGSKFYWMCLSWFGLDMFLHLVLGFGLNEVYIMGPHWLFFIPISVAYMFRRLSAKPQCALRVLLTLLTLYLWTYNGALLTNYMLN
;
A
#
# COMPACT_ATOMS: atom_id res chain seq x y z
N MET A 1 23.75 -7.70 -14.49
CA MET A 1 22.27 -7.77 -14.47
C MET A 1 21.77 -6.96 -15.65
N ASN A 2 20.96 -7.55 -16.54
CA ASN A 2 20.28 -6.74 -17.55
C ASN A 2 19.40 -5.69 -16.83
N ASN A 3 19.28 -4.52 -17.43
CA ASN A 3 18.46 -3.45 -16.86
C ASN A 3 17.02 -3.94 -16.64
N ILE A 4 16.63 -4.17 -15.37
CA ILE A 4 15.31 -4.71 -14.99
C ILE A 4 14.18 -3.73 -15.28
N PHE A 5 14.47 -2.43 -15.36
CA PHE A 5 13.51 -1.38 -15.68
C PHE A 5 13.27 -1.21 -17.18
N LYS A 6 14.09 -1.83 -18.03
CA LYS A 6 13.88 -1.77 -19.49
C LYS A 6 12.61 -2.52 -19.89
N ILE A 7 11.69 -1.82 -20.55
CA ILE A 7 10.46 -2.39 -21.13
C ILE A 7 10.84 -3.18 -22.40
N ARG A 8 10.41 -4.44 -22.45
CA ARG A 8 10.71 -5.33 -23.57
C ARG A 8 9.80 -5.05 -24.76
N LYS A 9 10.20 -5.45 -25.94
CA LYS A 9 9.38 -5.29 -27.15
C LYS A 9 7.98 -5.94 -26.99
N SER A 10 7.92 -7.13 -26.38
CA SER A 10 6.66 -7.86 -26.11
C SER A 10 5.78 -7.24 -25.03
N GLU A 11 6.29 -6.31 -24.23
CA GLU A 11 5.57 -5.65 -23.13
C GLU A 11 5.07 -4.25 -23.50
N ARG A 12 5.45 -3.69 -24.67
CA ARG A 12 5.22 -2.28 -24.99
C ARG A 12 3.75 -1.85 -24.95
N TRP A 13 2.89 -2.65 -25.58
CA TRP A 13 1.45 -2.33 -25.61
C TRP A 13 0.81 -2.51 -24.24
N LEU A 14 1.22 -3.55 -23.51
CA LEU A 14 0.81 -3.78 -22.14
C LEU A 14 1.26 -2.63 -21.23
N ALA A 15 2.50 -2.21 -21.35
CA ALA A 15 3.07 -1.10 -20.60
C ALA A 15 2.34 0.22 -20.90
N LEU A 16 2.04 0.49 -22.16
CA LEU A 16 1.26 1.67 -22.54
C LEU A 16 -0.15 1.64 -21.96
N ALA A 17 -0.85 0.50 -22.04
CA ALA A 17 -2.18 0.35 -21.46
C ALA A 17 -2.16 0.55 -19.94
N ALA A 18 -1.21 -0.04 -19.22
CA ALA A 18 -1.04 0.16 -17.78
C ALA A 18 -0.78 1.62 -17.42
N LEU A 19 0.10 2.30 -18.18
CA LEU A 19 0.39 3.72 -17.99
C LEU A 19 -0.87 4.58 -18.15
N LEU A 20 -1.67 4.32 -19.19
CA LEU A 20 -2.91 5.07 -19.45
C LEU A 20 -3.97 4.82 -18.37
N ILE A 21 -4.12 3.57 -17.90
CA ILE A 21 -5.04 3.24 -16.80
C ILE A 21 -4.64 3.98 -15.52
N PHE A 22 -3.37 3.91 -15.12
CA PHE A 22 -2.94 4.58 -13.90
C PHE A 22 -2.94 6.10 -14.03
N ALA A 23 -2.67 6.66 -15.21
CA ALA A 23 -2.84 8.07 -15.48
C ALA A 23 -4.31 8.50 -15.36
N ALA A 24 -5.25 7.71 -15.87
CA ALA A 24 -6.69 7.98 -15.75
C ALA A 24 -7.15 7.94 -14.27
N LEU A 25 -6.70 6.95 -13.49
CA LEU A 25 -7.01 6.88 -12.05
C LEU A 25 -6.46 8.11 -11.30
N ASN A 26 -5.21 8.51 -11.57
CA ASN A 26 -4.65 9.73 -10.96
C ASN A 26 -5.40 10.99 -11.43
N ALA A 27 -5.86 11.04 -12.70
CA ALA A 27 -6.65 12.17 -13.19
C ALA A 27 -7.99 12.33 -12.44
N LEU A 28 -8.63 11.25 -12.02
CA LEU A 28 -9.84 11.33 -11.17
C LEU A 28 -9.56 12.08 -9.85
N LEU A 29 -8.41 11.84 -9.22
CA LEU A 29 -8.01 12.58 -8.02
C LEU A 29 -7.86 14.09 -8.31
N PHE A 30 -7.29 14.45 -9.48
CA PHE A 30 -7.19 15.86 -9.90
C PHE A 30 -8.55 16.48 -10.16
N VAL A 31 -9.50 15.75 -10.71
CA VAL A 31 -10.87 16.26 -10.92
C VAL A 31 -11.50 16.66 -9.59
N LYS A 32 -11.40 15.81 -8.56
CA LYS A 32 -11.99 16.09 -7.25
C LYS A 32 -11.24 17.18 -6.47
N TYR A 33 -9.93 17.05 -6.36
CA TYR A 33 -9.14 17.85 -5.40
C TYR A 33 -8.28 18.94 -6.04
N GLY A 34 -8.06 18.91 -7.35
CA GLY A 34 -7.11 19.78 -8.05
C GLY A 34 -7.40 21.25 -7.86
N LYS A 35 -8.68 21.68 -7.92
CA LYS A 35 -9.07 23.08 -7.74
C LYS A 35 -8.60 23.67 -6.39
N GLY A 36 -8.68 22.89 -5.29
CA GLY A 36 -8.24 23.35 -3.98
C GLY A 36 -6.74 23.11 -3.73
N PHE A 37 -6.23 21.94 -4.19
CA PHE A 37 -4.88 21.48 -3.83
C PHE A 37 -3.76 22.09 -4.67
N LEU A 38 -4.05 22.63 -5.86
CA LEU A 38 -3.08 23.31 -6.71
C LEU A 38 -2.84 24.77 -6.35
N HIS A 39 -3.63 25.35 -5.41
CA HIS A 39 -3.40 26.74 -5.00
C HIS A 39 -2.20 26.84 -4.06
N GLY A 40 -1.30 27.78 -4.36
CA GLY A 40 -0.22 28.19 -3.49
C GLY A 40 -0.76 29.06 -2.35
N ALA A 41 -0.91 28.52 -1.15
CA ALA A 41 -1.38 29.24 0.01
C ALA A 41 -0.22 29.61 0.95
N LYS A 42 -0.32 30.79 1.57
CA LYS A 42 0.59 31.19 2.66
C LYS A 42 0.16 30.51 3.96
N GLY A 43 0.59 29.29 4.19
CA GLY A 43 0.22 28.48 5.36
C GLY A 43 -1.18 27.85 5.21
N GLY A 44 -1.62 27.15 6.25
CA GLY A 44 -2.96 26.55 6.24
C GLY A 44 -3.05 25.26 5.39
N PHE A 45 -1.94 24.65 4.98
CA PHE A 45 -1.94 23.40 4.19
C PHE A 45 -2.59 22.24 4.92
N TRP A 46 -2.54 22.20 6.25
CA TRP A 46 -3.35 21.27 7.03
C TRP A 46 -4.83 21.41 6.71
N LEU A 47 -5.37 22.63 6.74
CA LEU A 47 -6.78 22.89 6.46
C LEU A 47 -7.12 22.59 5.00
N ILE A 48 -6.21 22.94 4.07
CA ILE A 48 -6.41 22.72 2.64
C ILE A 48 -6.44 21.23 2.31
N PHE A 49 -5.52 20.45 2.84
CA PHE A 49 -5.39 19.04 2.47
C PHE A 49 -6.18 18.13 3.42
N HIS A 50 -5.89 18.14 4.71
CA HIS A 50 -6.44 17.17 5.66
C HIS A 50 -7.95 17.29 5.85
N ASN A 51 -8.47 18.53 5.94
CA ASN A 51 -9.92 18.71 6.15
C ASN A 51 -10.77 18.39 4.92
N HIS A 52 -10.19 18.37 3.73
CA HIS A 52 -10.92 18.11 2.49
C HIS A 52 -10.67 16.72 1.90
N PHE A 53 -9.55 16.09 2.26
CA PHE A 53 -9.23 14.77 1.77
C PHE A 53 -9.84 13.69 2.66
N GLN A 54 -10.75 12.92 2.10
CA GLN A 54 -11.41 11.82 2.78
C GLN A 54 -11.49 10.66 1.80
N VAL A 55 -10.50 9.76 1.83
CA VAL A 55 -10.43 8.59 0.96
C VAL A 55 -9.98 7.39 1.78
N SER A 56 -10.93 6.63 2.29
CA SER A 56 -10.72 5.31 2.93
C SER A 56 -9.74 5.27 4.11
N GLY A 57 -9.35 6.37 4.71
CA GLY A 57 -8.30 6.42 5.75
C GLY A 57 -6.89 6.52 5.18
N TYR A 58 -6.72 6.65 3.86
CA TYR A 58 -5.43 7.04 3.28
C TYR A 58 -5.10 8.49 3.59
N ASP A 59 -3.83 8.78 3.79
CA ASP A 59 -3.34 10.07 4.26
C ASP A 59 -2.87 11.00 3.12
N VAL A 60 -2.94 12.30 3.38
CA VAL A 60 -2.39 13.36 2.50
C VAL A 60 -1.09 13.97 3.02
N TRP A 61 -0.47 13.33 3.97
CA TRP A 61 0.71 13.87 4.65
C TRP A 61 1.88 14.17 3.72
N SER A 62 2.02 13.41 2.63
CA SER A 62 3.01 13.67 1.58
C SER A 62 2.82 15.03 0.91
N LEU A 63 1.55 15.43 0.66
CA LEU A 63 1.24 16.74 0.05
C LEU A 63 1.56 17.88 1.01
N ILE A 64 1.23 17.71 2.31
CA ILE A 64 1.55 18.68 3.35
C ILE A 64 3.06 18.83 3.48
N PHE A 65 3.79 17.72 3.53
CA PHE A 65 5.24 17.72 3.62
C PHE A 65 5.89 18.46 2.44
N MET A 66 5.49 18.11 1.20
CA MET A 66 6.02 18.78 0.01
C MET A 66 5.62 20.25 -0.12
N SER A 67 4.58 20.70 0.61
CA SER A 67 4.12 22.09 0.60
C SER A 67 4.80 22.96 1.65
N ASN A 68 5.16 22.44 2.84
CA ASN A 68 5.67 23.24 3.95
C ASN A 68 6.60 22.53 4.94
N GLU A 69 7.14 21.37 4.57
CA GLU A 69 8.08 20.56 5.38
C GLU A 69 7.52 20.05 6.72
N LYS A 70 6.20 20.01 6.88
CA LYS A 70 5.58 19.49 8.10
C LYS A 70 5.33 17.99 8.00
N ILE A 71 5.70 17.26 9.05
CA ILE A 71 5.53 15.81 9.14
C ILE A 71 4.41 15.50 10.13
N TYR A 72 3.33 14.88 9.63
CA TYR A 72 2.20 14.41 10.43
C TYR A 72 2.04 12.87 10.43
N PHE A 73 2.73 12.17 9.54
CA PHE A 73 2.79 10.71 9.57
C PHE A 73 3.75 10.21 10.65
N GLU A 74 3.56 8.94 11.05
CA GLU A 74 4.41 8.29 12.05
C GLU A 74 5.80 7.99 11.48
N ILE A 75 6.80 8.79 11.86
CA ILE A 75 8.18 8.72 11.33
C ILE A 75 8.78 7.34 11.55
N THR A 76 8.50 6.71 12.70
CA THR A 76 9.06 5.39 13.03
C THR A 76 8.53 4.28 12.12
N ARG A 77 7.35 4.47 11.52
CA ARG A 77 6.77 3.53 10.55
C ARG A 77 7.25 3.77 9.11
N HIS A 78 7.66 5.01 8.81
CA HIS A 78 8.02 5.48 7.47
C HIS A 78 9.35 6.25 7.48
N PRO A 79 10.48 5.63 7.95
CA PRO A 79 11.70 6.36 8.28
C PRO A 79 12.35 7.12 7.11
N PHE A 80 12.09 6.73 5.86
CA PHE A 80 12.65 7.40 4.68
C PHE A 80 11.61 8.10 3.82
N PHE A 81 10.34 8.08 4.19
CA PHE A 81 9.31 8.64 3.34
C PHE A 81 9.51 10.14 3.13
N ALA A 82 9.74 10.93 4.19
CA ALA A 82 10.08 12.34 4.05
C ALA A 82 11.38 12.54 3.25
N ILE A 83 12.43 11.74 3.49
CA ILE A 83 13.72 11.88 2.79
C ILE A 83 13.54 11.72 1.28
N ILE A 84 12.72 10.78 0.83
CA ILE A 84 12.40 10.58 -0.58
C ILE A 84 11.65 11.79 -1.16
N LEU A 85 10.82 12.45 -0.35
CA LEU A 85 10.02 13.61 -0.76
C LEU A 85 10.76 14.94 -0.69
N PHE A 86 11.89 15.03 0.04
CA PHE A 86 12.65 16.30 0.18
C PHE A 86 13.04 16.98 -1.13
N PRO A 87 13.55 16.27 -2.15
CA PRO A 87 13.88 16.92 -3.43
C PRO A 87 12.68 17.61 -4.07
N PHE A 88 11.49 17.00 -3.93
CA PHE A 88 10.23 17.54 -4.46
C PHE A 88 9.70 18.69 -3.60
N TYR A 89 9.91 18.66 -2.28
CA TYR A 89 9.66 19.80 -1.40
C TYR A 89 10.48 21.00 -1.84
N TRP A 90 11.81 20.89 -1.98
CA TRP A 90 12.66 21.99 -2.41
C TRP A 90 12.28 22.54 -3.79
N LEU A 91 11.98 21.65 -4.73
CA LEU A 91 11.51 22.05 -6.06
C LEU A 91 10.18 22.81 -5.98
N ASN A 92 9.26 22.36 -5.14
CA ASN A 92 7.97 23.02 -4.93
C ASN A 92 8.14 24.39 -4.25
N GLN A 93 9.06 24.53 -3.28
CA GLN A 93 9.37 25.81 -2.64
C GLN A 93 9.95 26.84 -3.63
N TRP A 94 10.59 26.39 -4.69
CA TRP A 94 11.08 27.26 -5.76
C TRP A 94 9.98 27.60 -6.78
N LEU A 95 9.16 26.62 -7.17
CA LEU A 95 8.12 26.80 -8.21
C LEU A 95 6.88 27.53 -7.68
N MET A 96 6.42 27.21 -6.47
CA MET A 96 5.16 27.74 -5.92
C MET A 96 5.15 29.27 -5.81
N PRO A 97 6.18 29.97 -5.30
CA PRO A 97 6.21 31.44 -5.28
C PRO A 97 6.26 32.07 -6.67
N ALA A 98 6.92 31.40 -7.64
CA ALA A 98 7.08 31.90 -8.99
C ALA A 98 5.82 31.79 -9.85
N THR A 99 5.03 30.74 -9.61
CA THR A 99 3.86 30.39 -10.46
C THR A 99 2.51 30.59 -9.80
N GLY A 100 2.48 30.71 -8.46
CA GLY A 100 1.24 30.67 -7.67
C GLY A 100 0.61 29.28 -7.56
N VAL A 101 1.25 28.25 -8.13
CA VAL A 101 0.75 26.86 -8.17
C VAL A 101 1.53 26.00 -7.18
N ASN A 102 0.80 25.23 -6.34
CA ASN A 102 1.39 24.22 -5.49
C ASN A 102 1.56 22.91 -6.29
N PHE A 103 2.79 22.52 -6.60
CA PHE A 103 3.11 21.35 -7.41
C PHE A 103 3.11 20.04 -6.62
N ALA A 104 2.87 20.05 -5.30
CA ALA A 104 2.90 18.84 -4.47
C ALA A 104 2.04 17.71 -5.03
N MET A 105 0.79 18.01 -5.44
CA MET A 105 -0.12 17.05 -6.03
C MET A 105 0.39 16.49 -7.37
N ILE A 106 0.98 17.34 -8.21
CA ILE A 106 1.55 16.94 -9.51
C ILE A 106 2.75 16.01 -9.30
N PHE A 107 3.67 16.40 -8.41
CA PHE A 107 4.84 15.58 -8.11
C PHE A 107 4.43 14.22 -7.54
N MET A 108 3.48 14.21 -6.60
CA MET A 108 3.03 12.95 -6.03
C MET A 108 2.35 12.05 -7.08
N ALA A 109 1.52 12.60 -7.95
CA ALA A 109 0.90 11.84 -9.04
C ALA A 109 1.94 11.24 -10.00
N LEU A 110 2.99 11.98 -10.37
CA LEU A 110 4.08 11.46 -11.19
C LEU A 110 4.83 10.32 -10.49
N LEU A 111 5.11 10.47 -9.20
CA LEU A 111 5.77 9.46 -8.39
C LEU A 111 4.90 8.18 -8.26
N LEU A 112 3.61 8.35 -7.99
CA LEU A 112 2.65 7.24 -7.93
C LEU A 112 2.52 6.55 -9.28
N LEU A 113 2.46 7.32 -10.38
CA LEU A 113 2.37 6.76 -11.73
C LEU A 113 3.58 5.89 -12.07
N VAL A 114 4.80 6.33 -11.72
CA VAL A 114 6.03 5.54 -11.90
C VAL A 114 6.00 4.29 -11.04
N ALA A 115 5.62 4.40 -9.76
CA ALA A 115 5.55 3.27 -8.85
C ALA A 115 4.50 2.24 -9.29
N ALA A 116 3.28 2.67 -9.63
CA ALA A 116 2.20 1.81 -10.12
C ALA A 116 2.59 1.12 -11.43
N PHE A 117 3.16 1.87 -12.38
CA PHE A 117 3.61 1.35 -13.65
C PHE A 117 4.63 0.22 -13.49
N TYR A 118 5.71 0.45 -12.74
CA TYR A 118 6.73 -0.58 -12.55
C TYR A 118 6.26 -1.73 -11.67
N SER A 119 5.39 -1.48 -10.68
CA SER A 119 4.80 -2.57 -9.90
C SER A 119 3.96 -3.51 -10.76
N PHE A 120 3.20 -2.97 -11.73
CA PHE A 120 2.44 -3.76 -12.71
C PHE A 120 3.38 -4.60 -13.58
N ILE A 121 4.43 -4.00 -14.13
CA ILE A 121 5.42 -4.71 -14.96
C ILE A 121 6.12 -5.83 -14.17
N PHE A 122 6.53 -5.57 -12.93
CA PHE A 122 7.19 -6.60 -12.12
C PHE A 122 6.23 -7.72 -11.73
N LEU A 123 4.99 -7.43 -11.37
CA LEU A 123 4.00 -8.46 -11.06
C LEU A 123 3.67 -9.31 -12.31
N TYR A 124 3.47 -8.69 -13.47
CA TYR A 124 3.31 -9.39 -14.74
C TYR A 124 4.50 -10.32 -15.03
N ARG A 125 5.73 -9.83 -14.81
CA ARG A 125 6.95 -10.63 -15.00
C ARG A 125 7.09 -11.76 -13.98
N VAL A 126 6.59 -11.60 -12.76
CA VAL A 126 6.51 -12.71 -11.79
C VAL A 126 5.69 -13.85 -12.40
N PHE A 127 4.51 -13.58 -12.94
CA PHE A 127 3.70 -14.63 -13.58
C PHE A 127 4.34 -15.14 -14.87
N ARG A 128 4.82 -14.24 -15.72
CA ARG A 128 5.30 -14.59 -17.06
C ARG A 128 6.65 -15.30 -17.06
N GLU A 129 7.57 -14.89 -16.19
CA GLU A 129 8.96 -15.33 -16.23
C GLU A 129 9.36 -16.22 -15.07
N VAL A 130 8.89 -15.91 -13.86
CA VAL A 130 9.19 -16.73 -12.68
C VAL A 130 8.31 -17.97 -12.67
N LEU A 131 7.00 -17.79 -12.85
CA LEU A 131 6.01 -18.89 -12.87
C LEU A 131 5.78 -19.48 -14.26
N GLU A 132 6.37 -18.90 -15.33
CA GLU A 132 6.35 -19.40 -16.72
C GLU A 132 4.94 -19.59 -17.29
N MET A 133 4.02 -18.71 -16.90
CA MET A 133 2.64 -18.74 -17.38
C MET A 133 2.52 -18.18 -18.80
N LYS A 134 1.42 -18.52 -19.48
CA LYS A 134 1.06 -17.91 -20.77
C LYS A 134 0.83 -16.41 -20.61
N ALA A 135 1.07 -15.63 -21.67
CA ALA A 135 0.98 -14.16 -21.63
C ALA A 135 -0.42 -13.69 -21.17
N PHE A 136 -1.48 -14.31 -21.69
CA PHE A 136 -2.86 -13.99 -21.31
C PHE A 136 -3.12 -14.25 -19.81
N ASP A 137 -2.74 -15.42 -19.32
CA ASP A 137 -2.95 -15.80 -17.91
C ASP A 137 -2.14 -14.90 -16.98
N SER A 138 -0.92 -14.51 -17.39
CA SER A 138 -0.08 -13.56 -16.65
C SER A 138 -0.72 -12.18 -16.56
N LEU A 139 -1.29 -11.70 -17.67
CA LEU A 139 -2.01 -10.43 -17.72
C LEU A 139 -3.28 -10.49 -16.87
N LEU A 140 -4.06 -11.56 -17.01
CA LEU A 140 -5.32 -11.75 -16.27
C LEU A 140 -5.09 -11.71 -14.76
N LEU A 141 -4.09 -12.45 -14.25
CA LEU A 141 -3.75 -12.46 -12.83
C LEU A 141 -3.21 -11.11 -12.33
N THR A 142 -2.47 -10.39 -13.18
CA THR A 142 -2.02 -9.03 -12.87
C THR A 142 -3.21 -8.08 -12.80
N LEU A 143 -4.11 -8.10 -13.78
CA LEU A 143 -5.31 -7.27 -13.78
C LEU A 143 -6.26 -7.61 -12.64
N PHE A 144 -6.37 -8.88 -12.25
CA PHE A 144 -7.13 -9.28 -11.07
C PHE A 144 -6.64 -8.56 -9.81
N PHE A 145 -5.34 -8.51 -9.57
CA PHE A 145 -4.75 -7.79 -8.44
C PHE A 145 -5.10 -6.29 -8.47
N TYR A 146 -4.91 -5.63 -9.61
CA TYR A 146 -5.21 -4.20 -9.73
C TYR A 146 -6.71 -3.88 -9.79
N GLY A 147 -7.57 -4.87 -9.98
CA GLY A 147 -9.02 -4.74 -9.86
C GLY A 147 -9.52 -4.73 -8.41
N CYS A 148 -8.71 -5.17 -7.44
CA CYS A 148 -9.07 -5.12 -6.02
C CYS A 148 -9.21 -3.67 -5.54
N GLY A 149 -10.26 -3.36 -4.78
CA GLY A 149 -10.65 -2.00 -4.38
C GLY A 149 -9.53 -1.23 -3.69
N SER A 150 -8.88 -1.83 -2.67
CA SER A 150 -7.78 -1.18 -1.96
C SER A 150 -6.55 -0.93 -2.84
N VAL A 151 -6.26 -1.83 -3.80
CA VAL A 151 -5.13 -1.66 -4.72
C VAL A 151 -5.43 -0.57 -5.75
N MET A 152 -6.64 -0.57 -6.31
CA MET A 152 -7.09 0.46 -7.25
C MET A 152 -7.08 1.85 -6.62
N THR A 153 -7.43 1.97 -5.33
CA THR A 153 -7.36 3.21 -4.58
C THR A 153 -5.91 3.61 -4.27
N ALA A 154 -5.09 2.66 -3.81
CA ALA A 154 -3.70 2.92 -3.40
C ALA A 154 -2.81 3.46 -4.53
N VAL A 155 -3.08 3.14 -5.81
CA VAL A 155 -2.27 3.63 -6.94
C VAL A 155 -2.54 5.08 -7.32
N MET A 156 -3.54 5.72 -6.72
CA MET A 156 -3.89 7.12 -6.99
C MET A 156 -3.83 8.03 -5.77
N VAL A 157 -3.92 7.49 -4.55
CA VAL A 157 -3.89 8.31 -3.33
C VAL A 157 -2.46 8.72 -2.97
N PRO A 158 -2.24 9.94 -2.42
CA PRO A 158 -0.91 10.48 -2.16
C PRO A 158 -0.28 9.91 -0.88
N ASP A 159 -0.21 8.60 -0.79
CA ASP A 159 0.26 7.85 0.37
C ASP A 159 1.39 6.87 -0.03
N HIS A 160 1.98 6.18 0.95
CA HIS A 160 3.12 5.28 0.80
C HIS A 160 2.78 3.90 0.21
N PHE A 161 1.50 3.50 0.17
CA PHE A 161 1.09 2.14 -0.21
C PHE A 161 1.48 1.73 -1.63
N CYS A 162 1.32 2.62 -2.61
CA CYS A 162 1.73 2.35 -3.99
C CYS A 162 3.24 2.08 -4.11
N TRP A 163 4.05 2.80 -3.35
CA TRP A 163 5.50 2.61 -3.29
C TRP A 163 5.86 1.26 -2.66
N SER A 164 5.11 0.86 -1.63
CA SER A 164 5.26 -0.46 -1.02
C SER A 164 4.96 -1.57 -2.03
N VAL A 165 3.88 -1.47 -2.82
CA VAL A 165 3.56 -2.44 -3.89
C VAL A 165 4.70 -2.53 -4.90
N PHE A 166 5.24 -1.38 -5.34
CA PHE A 166 6.37 -1.34 -6.26
C PHE A 166 7.60 -2.07 -5.71
N LEU A 167 8.00 -1.75 -4.50
CA LEU A 167 9.19 -2.34 -3.87
C LEU A 167 9.01 -3.84 -3.58
N LEU A 168 7.82 -4.24 -3.14
CA LEU A 168 7.50 -5.64 -2.88
C LEU A 168 7.44 -6.47 -4.17
N THR A 169 6.78 -5.99 -5.22
CA THR A 169 6.72 -6.70 -6.50
C THR A 169 8.08 -6.79 -7.19
N MET A 170 8.91 -5.75 -7.07
CA MET A 170 10.31 -5.79 -7.51
C MET A 170 11.11 -6.83 -6.73
N THR A 171 10.95 -6.89 -5.40
CA THR A 171 11.62 -7.89 -4.55
C THR A 171 11.18 -9.31 -4.89
N LEU A 172 9.88 -9.54 -5.13
CA LEU A 172 9.33 -10.82 -5.61
C LEU A 172 9.95 -11.23 -6.94
N TYR A 173 9.98 -10.31 -7.90
CA TYR A 173 10.56 -10.60 -9.21
C TYR A 173 12.05 -10.96 -9.14
N LEU A 174 12.84 -10.16 -8.42
CA LEU A 174 14.28 -10.42 -8.26
C LEU A 174 14.55 -11.75 -7.55
N SER A 175 13.80 -12.02 -6.47
CA SER A 175 13.91 -13.27 -5.71
C SER A 175 13.46 -14.47 -6.55
N GLY A 176 12.34 -14.36 -7.26
CA GLY A 176 11.85 -15.39 -8.15
C GLY A 176 12.82 -15.73 -9.28
N MET A 177 13.43 -14.71 -9.90
CA MET A 177 14.46 -14.91 -10.92
C MET A 177 15.75 -15.51 -10.35
N ALA A 178 16.11 -15.19 -9.12
CA ALA A 178 17.24 -15.81 -8.44
C ALA A 178 16.98 -17.31 -8.18
N PHE A 179 15.80 -17.71 -7.72
CA PHE A 179 15.40 -19.11 -7.60
C PHE A 179 15.45 -19.83 -8.95
N LYS A 180 14.84 -19.25 -9.98
CA LYS A 180 14.80 -19.85 -11.31
C LYS A 180 16.19 -20.09 -11.89
N ARG A 181 17.09 -19.12 -11.71
CA ARG A 181 18.47 -19.20 -12.19
C ARG A 181 19.42 -19.94 -11.26
N ARG A 182 18.93 -20.44 -10.14
CA ARG A 182 19.74 -21.07 -9.06
C ARG A 182 20.92 -20.19 -8.63
N ARG A 183 20.71 -18.87 -8.57
CA ARG A 183 21.71 -17.88 -8.19
C ARG A 183 21.30 -17.20 -6.88
N GLN A 184 22.27 -16.68 -6.18
CA GLN A 184 22.05 -15.86 -4.99
C GLN A 184 21.78 -14.41 -5.38
N LEU A 185 21.03 -13.70 -4.56
CA LEU A 185 20.94 -12.26 -4.63
C LEU A 185 22.22 -11.66 -4.02
N PRO A 186 22.91 -10.75 -4.71
CA PRO A 186 24.05 -10.03 -4.15
C PRO A 186 23.68 -9.30 -2.87
N THR A 187 24.56 -9.28 -1.89
CA THR A 187 24.32 -8.65 -0.59
C THR A 187 23.91 -7.17 -0.72
N TRP A 188 24.57 -6.43 -1.64
CA TRP A 188 24.25 -5.02 -1.86
C TRP A 188 22.83 -4.82 -2.44
N VAL A 189 22.33 -5.75 -3.28
CA VAL A 189 20.96 -5.70 -3.79
C VAL A 189 19.96 -5.91 -2.64
N LEU A 190 20.21 -6.92 -1.79
CA LEU A 190 19.37 -7.17 -0.61
C LEU A 190 19.41 -6.00 0.37
N SER A 191 20.59 -5.36 0.55
CA SER A 191 20.73 -4.19 1.41
C SER A 191 19.90 -3.00 0.89
N LEU A 192 19.97 -2.71 -0.41
CA LEU A 192 19.14 -1.66 -1.02
C LEU A 192 17.65 -1.98 -0.95
N LEU A 193 17.26 -3.23 -1.24
CA LEU A 193 15.87 -3.65 -1.09
C LEU A 193 15.39 -3.50 0.35
N ALA A 194 16.17 -3.92 1.35
CA ALA A 194 15.84 -3.76 2.76
C ALA A 194 15.71 -2.29 3.15
N LEU A 195 16.64 -1.46 2.67
CA LEU A 195 16.67 -0.02 2.94
C LEU A 195 15.43 0.68 2.38
N PHE A 196 15.05 0.41 1.14
CA PHE A 196 13.90 1.10 0.54
C PHE A 196 12.57 0.49 0.97
N THR A 197 12.43 -0.84 1.06
CA THR A 197 11.18 -1.46 1.54
C THR A 197 10.86 -1.08 2.98
N GLY A 198 11.86 -1.17 3.88
CA GLY A 198 11.71 -0.77 5.27
C GLY A 198 11.65 0.75 5.46
N GLY A 199 12.36 1.50 4.62
CA GLY A 199 12.37 2.97 4.64
C GLY A 199 11.03 3.60 4.29
N VAL A 200 10.28 2.98 3.37
CA VAL A 200 8.93 3.40 3.00
C VAL A 200 7.89 2.85 3.98
N THR A 201 8.01 1.59 4.38
CA THR A 201 7.11 0.94 5.34
C THR A 201 7.90 -0.07 6.16
N LEU A 202 8.14 0.25 7.43
CA LEU A 202 9.11 -0.47 8.27
C LEU A 202 8.88 -1.98 8.34
N ASN A 203 7.64 -2.43 8.53
CA ASN A 203 7.32 -3.85 8.64
C ASN A 203 7.64 -4.64 7.35
N ASN A 204 7.65 -4.00 6.18
CA ASN A 204 7.99 -4.65 4.91
C ASN A 204 9.48 -5.06 4.82
N ILE A 205 10.36 -4.54 5.66
CA ILE A 205 11.77 -4.99 5.72
C ILE A 205 11.86 -6.48 6.04
N ALA A 206 10.98 -7.00 6.90
CA ALA A 206 10.96 -8.41 7.27
C ALA A 206 10.69 -9.32 6.05
N LYS A 207 9.87 -8.87 5.09
CA LYS A 207 9.65 -9.58 3.83
C LYS A 207 10.92 -9.66 2.99
N THR A 208 11.71 -8.59 2.97
CA THR A 208 13.02 -8.59 2.28
C THR A 208 14.03 -9.50 2.98
N TRP A 209 14.04 -9.54 4.31
CA TRP A 209 14.88 -10.48 5.06
C TRP A 209 14.50 -11.94 4.82
N LEU A 210 13.20 -12.24 4.84
CA LEU A 210 12.69 -13.56 4.45
C LEU A 210 13.13 -13.93 3.03
N SER A 211 13.02 -13.01 2.07
CA SER A 211 13.51 -13.23 0.70
C SER A 211 15.00 -13.54 0.66
N GLY A 212 15.81 -12.77 1.39
CA GLY A 212 17.25 -12.99 1.52
C GLY A 212 17.55 -14.37 2.10
N TRP A 213 16.83 -14.76 3.15
CA TRP A 213 16.99 -16.09 3.77
C TRP A 213 16.59 -17.22 2.82
N PHE A 214 15.41 -17.15 2.21
CA PHE A 214 14.94 -18.19 1.29
C PHE A 214 15.84 -18.34 0.06
N VAL A 215 16.32 -17.23 -0.51
CA VAL A 215 17.17 -17.24 -1.74
C VAL A 215 18.62 -17.59 -1.43
N ASN A 216 19.22 -16.98 -0.42
CA ASN A 216 20.65 -17.13 -0.10
C ASN A 216 20.94 -18.25 0.92
N GLY A 217 19.90 -18.79 1.58
CA GLY A 217 20.04 -19.85 2.59
C GLY A 217 21.00 -19.47 3.71
N ARG A 218 21.89 -20.39 4.07
CA ARG A 218 22.88 -20.16 5.15
C ARG A 218 23.80 -18.97 4.94
N LYS A 219 23.99 -18.51 3.68
CA LYS A 219 24.85 -17.35 3.39
C LYS A 219 24.21 -16.02 3.84
N PHE A 220 22.88 -15.97 3.96
CA PHE A 220 22.19 -14.81 4.53
C PHE A 220 22.63 -14.55 5.98
N TRP A 221 22.88 -15.61 6.76
CA TRP A 221 23.24 -15.55 8.18
C TRP A 221 24.73 -15.25 8.45
N ARG A 222 25.55 -15.06 7.41
CA ARG A 222 26.93 -14.63 7.60
C ARG A 222 26.99 -13.22 8.12
N VAL A 223 27.93 -12.95 9.05
CA VAL A 223 28.10 -11.65 9.71
C VAL A 223 28.10 -10.49 8.71
N LYS A 224 28.88 -10.58 7.64
CA LYS A 224 28.93 -9.56 6.58
C LYS A 224 27.54 -9.28 5.96
N SER A 225 26.75 -10.31 5.73
CA SER A 225 25.40 -10.16 5.18
C SER A 225 24.44 -9.54 6.20
N LEU A 226 24.47 -10.00 7.47
CA LEU A 226 23.66 -9.44 8.54
C LEU A 226 24.00 -7.97 8.80
N LEU A 227 25.29 -7.61 8.84
CA LEU A 227 25.70 -6.21 8.98
C LEU A 227 25.16 -5.33 7.84
N ALA A 228 25.22 -5.81 6.58
CA ALA A 228 24.82 -5.02 5.44
C ALA A 228 23.29 -4.98 5.22
N VAL A 229 22.57 -6.08 5.48
CA VAL A 229 21.14 -6.22 5.13
C VAL A 229 20.22 -5.97 6.33
N VAL A 230 20.70 -6.13 7.55
CA VAL A 230 19.91 -5.94 8.77
C VAL A 230 20.41 -4.72 9.55
N VAL A 231 21.67 -4.76 10.01
CA VAL A 231 22.17 -3.73 10.94
C VAL A 231 22.27 -2.36 10.26
N LEU A 232 22.87 -2.27 9.07
CA LEU A 232 23.04 -0.99 8.37
C LEU A 232 21.69 -0.31 8.07
N PRO A 233 20.65 -0.96 7.49
CA PRO A 233 19.35 -0.32 7.32
C PRO A 233 18.74 0.13 8.65
N CYS A 234 18.78 -0.69 9.71
CA CYS A 234 18.24 -0.32 11.02
C CYS A 234 18.94 0.90 11.64
N VAL A 235 20.26 0.98 11.53
CA VAL A 235 21.03 2.16 11.99
C VAL A 235 20.67 3.40 11.20
N LEU A 236 20.55 3.28 9.87
CA LEU A 236 20.15 4.40 9.01
C LEU A 236 18.70 4.85 9.29
N PHE A 237 17.78 3.93 9.60
CA PHE A 237 16.42 4.27 10.02
C PHE A 237 16.42 5.00 11.37
N ALA A 238 17.14 4.49 12.36
CA ALA A 238 17.24 5.15 13.66
C ALA A 238 17.82 6.56 13.52
N ALA A 239 18.88 6.72 12.77
CA ALA A 239 19.50 8.03 12.50
C ALA A 239 18.53 8.99 11.77
N SER A 240 17.82 8.47 10.75
CA SER A 240 16.81 9.22 10.01
C SER A 240 15.65 9.67 10.91
N CYS A 241 15.10 8.75 11.72
CA CYS A 241 14.03 9.05 12.64
C CYS A 241 14.46 10.12 13.67
N LEU A 242 15.61 9.95 14.29
CA LEU A 242 16.13 10.92 15.26
C LEU A 242 16.33 12.28 14.65
N TRP A 243 16.90 12.35 13.43
CA TRP A 243 17.06 13.60 12.72
C TRP A 243 15.70 14.27 12.43
N GLN A 244 14.74 13.58 11.82
CA GLN A 244 13.42 14.11 11.49
C GLN A 244 12.65 14.57 12.75
N ILE A 245 12.69 13.79 13.82
CA ILE A 245 12.03 14.13 15.08
C ILE A 245 12.62 15.42 15.65
N LYS A 246 13.97 15.50 15.76
CA LYS A 246 14.65 16.64 16.38
C LYS A 246 14.60 17.92 15.56
N THR A 247 14.75 17.80 14.24
CA THR A 247 14.88 18.98 13.38
C THR A 247 13.55 19.48 12.81
N ILE A 248 12.54 18.59 12.66
CA ILE A 248 11.26 18.94 12.05
C ILE A 248 10.10 18.78 13.02
N GLN A 249 9.88 17.57 13.57
CA GLN A 249 8.64 17.27 14.31
C GLN A 249 8.57 17.97 15.67
N GLU A 250 9.63 17.98 16.47
CA GLU A 250 9.64 18.67 17.77
C GLU A 250 9.40 20.19 17.62
N PRO A 251 10.14 20.95 16.76
CA PRO A 251 9.87 22.36 16.52
C PRO A 251 8.44 22.62 15.99
N GLN A 252 7.98 21.78 15.06
CA GLN A 252 6.62 21.85 14.53
C GLN A 252 5.57 21.68 15.63
N SER A 253 5.72 20.71 16.53
CA SER A 253 4.77 20.41 17.59
C SER A 253 4.57 21.61 18.56
N VAL A 254 5.66 22.34 18.87
CA VAL A 254 5.62 23.56 19.69
C VAL A 254 4.81 24.66 19.01
N VAL A 255 5.04 24.84 17.69
CA VAL A 255 4.32 25.87 16.90
C VAL A 255 2.83 25.50 16.77
N ASP A 256 2.53 24.24 16.42
CA ASP A 256 1.17 23.77 16.21
C ASP A 256 0.36 23.81 17.52
N LYS A 257 0.95 23.48 18.68
CA LYS A 257 0.33 23.64 20.00
C LYS A 257 -0.04 25.09 20.28
N ARG A 258 0.90 26.03 20.06
CA ARG A 258 0.67 27.46 20.24
C ARG A 258 -0.45 28.00 19.33
N ILE A 259 -0.48 27.57 18.06
CA ILE A 259 -1.53 27.93 17.11
C ILE A 259 -2.88 27.38 17.61
N GLY A 260 -2.94 26.12 18.03
CA GLY A 260 -4.14 25.47 18.56
C GLY A 260 -4.70 26.21 19.79
N GLU A 261 -3.85 26.54 20.76
CA GLU A 261 -4.25 27.31 21.95
C GLU A 261 -4.82 28.68 21.59
N LYS A 262 -4.17 29.41 20.67
CA LYS A 262 -4.66 30.71 20.18
C LYS A 262 -6.00 30.59 19.43
N THR A 263 -6.16 29.52 18.62
CA THR A 263 -7.39 29.28 17.87
C THR A 263 -8.55 28.94 18.81
N ILE A 264 -8.32 28.07 19.80
CA ILE A 264 -9.35 27.73 20.83
C ILE A 264 -9.71 28.96 21.67
N ALA A 265 -8.77 29.85 21.98
CA ALA A 265 -9.05 31.09 22.69
C ALA A 265 -9.94 32.04 21.89
N LYS A 266 -9.77 32.11 20.56
CA LYS A 266 -10.60 32.90 19.64
C LYS A 266 -11.97 32.28 19.36
N HIS A 267 -12.05 30.94 19.37
CA HIS A 267 -13.21 30.13 19.00
C HIS A 267 -13.52 29.10 20.10
N PRO A 268 -14.08 29.49 21.25
CA PRO A 268 -14.32 28.58 22.39
C PRO A 268 -15.24 27.40 22.04
N GLU A 269 -16.12 27.55 21.05
CA GLU A 269 -17.02 26.51 20.53
C GLU A 269 -16.25 25.29 19.98
N MET A 270 -15.04 25.49 19.53
CA MET A 270 -14.19 24.37 19.02
C MET A 270 -13.90 23.33 20.10
N LYS A 271 -13.88 23.71 21.40
CA LYS A 271 -13.71 22.74 22.50
C LYS A 271 -14.75 21.65 22.45
N LYS A 272 -16.02 22.04 22.18
CA LYS A 272 -17.15 21.10 22.09
C LYS A 272 -17.01 20.18 20.90
N ASN A 273 -16.57 20.70 19.73
CA ASN A 273 -16.37 19.94 18.54
C ASN A 273 -15.19 18.94 18.70
N ILE A 274 -14.08 19.37 19.31
CA ILE A 274 -12.95 18.51 19.64
C ILE A 274 -13.40 17.39 20.62
N ALA A 275 -14.18 17.73 21.65
CA ALA A 275 -14.69 16.73 22.60
C ALA A 275 -15.58 15.69 21.90
N LYS A 276 -16.49 16.13 21.01
CA LYS A 276 -17.33 15.24 20.19
C LYS A 276 -16.51 14.35 19.29
N HIS A 277 -15.52 14.92 18.59
CA HIS A 277 -14.62 14.15 17.74
C HIS A 277 -13.80 13.12 18.55
N ASN A 278 -13.27 13.51 19.70
CA ASN A 278 -12.55 12.59 20.60
C ASN A 278 -13.44 11.45 21.12
N GLN A 279 -14.73 11.74 21.33
CA GLN A 279 -15.71 10.71 21.69
C GLN A 279 -15.95 9.73 20.54
N TRP A 280 -16.13 10.23 19.32
CA TRP A 280 -16.21 9.41 18.10
C TRP A 280 -14.96 8.54 17.92
N MET A 281 -13.77 9.13 18.03
CA MET A 281 -12.51 8.40 17.91
C MET A 281 -12.38 7.24 18.89
N LYS A 282 -13.00 7.32 20.09
CA LYS A 282 -13.03 6.18 21.03
C LYS A 282 -13.88 5.01 20.55
N THR A 283 -14.78 5.21 19.59
CA THR A 283 -15.64 4.16 19.03
C THR A 283 -15.00 3.44 17.85
N VAL A 284 -14.12 4.12 17.11
CA VAL A 284 -13.51 3.60 15.87
C VAL A 284 -12.03 3.22 16.04
N ARG A 285 -11.32 3.84 16.98
CA ARG A 285 -9.94 3.46 17.28
C ARG A 285 -9.88 2.19 18.13
N HIS A 286 -8.89 1.37 17.83
CA HIS A 286 -8.51 0.26 18.68
C HIS A 286 -8.05 0.76 20.06
N LYS A 287 -8.21 -0.10 21.08
CA LYS A 287 -7.64 0.13 22.41
C LYS A 287 -6.34 -0.67 22.51
N PRO A 288 -5.18 -0.01 22.65
CA PRO A 288 -3.92 -0.71 22.79
C PRO A 288 -3.86 -1.48 24.10
N ILE A 289 -3.14 -2.59 24.11
CA ILE A 289 -2.85 -3.38 25.31
C ILE A 289 -2.14 -2.55 26.39
N THR A 290 -1.29 -1.60 25.95
CA THR A 290 -0.54 -0.68 26.82
C THR A 290 -0.07 0.52 26.02
N ASP A 291 0.22 1.62 26.70
CA ASP A 291 0.77 2.84 26.08
C ASP A 291 2.28 2.77 25.80
N LYS A 292 2.96 1.64 26.13
CA LYS A 292 4.38 1.49 25.87
C LYS A 292 4.68 1.43 24.36
N PRO A 293 5.78 2.04 23.88
CA PRO A 293 6.19 1.99 22.49
C PRO A 293 6.22 0.55 21.95
N PHE A 294 5.82 0.35 20.68
CA PHE A 294 5.62 -0.92 19.99
C PHE A 294 4.48 -1.79 20.53
N LEU A 295 4.24 -1.86 21.83
CA LEU A 295 3.12 -2.62 22.41
C LEU A 295 1.79 -1.87 22.27
N ASN A 296 1.81 -0.55 22.10
CA ASN A 296 0.63 0.26 21.78
C ASN A 296 0.05 -0.02 20.37
N TRP A 297 0.72 -0.86 19.57
CA TRP A 297 0.21 -1.32 18.28
C TRP A 297 -0.62 -2.60 18.39
N ILE A 298 -0.55 -3.30 19.53
CA ILE A 298 -1.27 -4.55 19.75
C ILE A 298 -2.71 -4.22 20.16
N ASP A 299 -3.65 -4.64 19.34
CA ASP A 299 -5.09 -4.47 19.57
C ASP A 299 -5.77 -5.82 19.76
N THR A 300 -6.50 -5.92 20.89
CA THR A 300 -7.33 -7.09 21.19
C THR A 300 -8.83 -6.77 21.20
N THR A 301 -9.20 -5.52 20.92
CA THR A 301 -10.58 -5.01 21.08
C THR A 301 -11.37 -4.99 19.78
N THR A 302 -10.70 -4.86 18.64
CA THR A 302 -11.34 -4.89 17.33
C THR A 302 -11.89 -6.31 17.04
N PRO A 303 -13.15 -6.44 16.59
CA PRO A 303 -13.77 -7.74 16.34
C PRO A 303 -13.12 -8.45 15.14
N LYS A 304 -12.30 -9.47 15.42
CA LYS A 304 -11.48 -10.15 14.40
C LYS A 304 -12.30 -10.84 13.32
N GLY A 305 -13.36 -11.56 13.70
CA GLY A 305 -14.19 -12.31 12.74
C GLY A 305 -14.86 -11.38 11.72
N GLU A 306 -15.48 -10.30 12.20
CA GLU A 306 -16.13 -9.31 11.33
C GLU A 306 -15.08 -8.57 10.49
N SER A 307 -13.92 -8.19 11.07
CA SER A 307 -12.84 -7.56 10.31
C SER A 307 -12.25 -8.47 9.22
N ILE A 308 -12.23 -9.77 9.40
CA ILE A 308 -11.78 -10.71 8.36
C ILE A 308 -12.75 -10.71 7.18
N VAL A 309 -14.05 -10.79 7.45
CA VAL A 309 -15.08 -10.84 6.41
C VAL A 309 -15.27 -9.47 5.77
N GLU A 310 -15.54 -8.43 6.54
CA GLU A 310 -15.97 -7.14 5.99
C GLU A 310 -14.79 -6.27 5.51
N ASN A 311 -13.63 -6.37 6.16
CA ASN A 311 -12.50 -5.49 5.88
C ASN A 311 -11.36 -6.23 5.14
N LEU A 312 -10.84 -7.38 5.67
CA LEU A 312 -9.66 -8.03 5.13
C LEU A 312 -9.92 -8.67 3.76
N PHE A 313 -10.95 -9.50 3.63
CA PHE A 313 -11.36 -10.12 2.37
C PHE A 313 -12.52 -9.37 1.71
N GLY A 314 -13.27 -8.56 2.46
CA GLY A 314 -14.35 -7.72 1.95
C GLY A 314 -13.80 -6.49 1.23
N GLU A 315 -13.73 -5.36 1.92
CA GLU A 315 -13.42 -4.05 1.31
C GLU A 315 -12.02 -3.96 0.70
N SER A 316 -11.06 -4.74 1.17
CA SER A 316 -9.76 -4.84 0.48
C SER A 316 -9.91 -5.26 -0.98
N ILE A 317 -10.92 -6.07 -1.29
CA ILE A 317 -11.17 -6.64 -2.64
C ILE A 317 -12.31 -5.89 -3.35
N GLN A 318 -13.43 -5.64 -2.64
CA GLN A 318 -14.62 -4.99 -3.18
C GLN A 318 -15.00 -3.81 -2.30
N LEU A 319 -15.03 -2.60 -2.83
CA LEU A 319 -15.45 -1.40 -2.09
C LEU A 319 -16.91 -1.53 -1.61
N HIS A 320 -17.23 -0.96 -0.45
CA HIS A 320 -18.60 -0.90 0.03
C HIS A 320 -19.38 0.21 -0.69
N THR A 321 -20.66 -0.01 -0.95
CA THR A 321 -21.60 0.98 -1.52
C THR A 321 -22.00 2.02 -0.46
N THR A 322 -22.22 1.58 0.77
CA THR A 322 -22.41 2.46 1.93
C THR A 322 -21.06 2.91 2.46
N HIS A 323 -20.92 4.18 2.83
CA HIS A 323 -19.65 4.78 3.23
C HIS A 323 -18.51 4.57 2.21
N THR A 324 -18.83 4.59 0.91
CA THR A 324 -17.84 4.40 -0.18
C THR A 324 -16.65 5.31 0.02
N LEU A 325 -15.46 4.73 0.14
CA LEU A 325 -14.22 5.45 0.43
C LEU A 325 -14.29 6.38 1.64
N GLY A 326 -15.20 6.13 2.57
CA GLY A 326 -15.34 6.91 3.81
C GLY A 326 -14.17 6.70 4.77
N ASP A 327 -13.92 7.68 5.62
CA ASP A 327 -12.83 7.67 6.60
C ASP A 327 -13.40 7.46 8.01
N MET A 328 -12.85 6.51 8.75
CA MET A 328 -13.20 6.26 10.15
C MET A 328 -12.91 7.46 11.07
N CYS A 329 -11.94 8.28 10.73
CA CYS A 329 -11.64 9.49 11.49
C CYS A 329 -12.71 10.59 11.33
N VAL A 330 -13.67 10.41 10.42
CA VAL A 330 -14.73 11.40 10.14
C VAL A 330 -16.09 10.89 10.57
N ASP A 331 -16.64 9.88 9.87
CA ASP A 331 -18.02 9.42 10.07
C ASP A 331 -18.24 7.94 9.76
N ARG A 332 -17.23 7.23 9.22
CA ARG A 332 -17.35 5.83 8.87
C ARG A 332 -17.22 4.93 10.11
N PRO A 333 -18.14 3.97 10.34
CA PRO A 333 -17.95 2.96 11.38
C PRO A 333 -16.80 2.02 11.05
N MET A 334 -16.24 1.35 12.07
CA MET A 334 -15.13 0.38 11.91
C MET A 334 -15.50 -0.78 10.99
N ILE A 335 -16.73 -1.28 11.11
CA ILE A 335 -17.26 -2.37 10.30
C ILE A 335 -18.41 -1.84 9.46
N VAL A 336 -18.28 -1.98 8.16
CA VAL A 336 -19.33 -1.71 7.18
C VAL A 336 -19.69 -3.04 6.52
N LYS A 337 -20.99 -3.35 6.41
CA LYS A 337 -21.47 -4.57 5.77
C LYS A 337 -21.87 -4.29 4.32
N TYR A 338 -21.80 -5.30 3.47
CA TYR A 338 -22.32 -5.19 2.11
C TYR A 338 -23.85 -5.12 2.11
N ASP A 339 -24.39 -4.25 1.27
CA ASP A 339 -25.85 -4.12 1.09
C ASP A 339 -26.42 -5.30 0.28
N TYR A 340 -25.61 -5.96 -0.55
CA TYR A 340 -26.04 -7.00 -1.46
C TYR A 340 -25.34 -8.34 -1.17
N TRP A 341 -26.12 -9.41 -1.08
CA TRP A 341 -25.61 -10.77 -0.88
C TRP A 341 -24.62 -11.21 -1.99
N PHE A 342 -24.75 -10.62 -3.20
CA PHE A 342 -23.88 -10.95 -4.32
C PHE A 342 -22.40 -10.59 -4.06
N ASN A 343 -22.14 -9.52 -3.29
CA ASN A 343 -20.77 -9.18 -2.88
C ASN A 343 -20.16 -10.28 -2.02
N TYR A 344 -20.91 -10.80 -1.04
CA TYR A 344 -20.47 -11.96 -0.24
C TYR A 344 -20.26 -13.23 -1.06
N PHE A 345 -21.09 -13.44 -2.09
CA PHE A 345 -20.89 -14.57 -3.01
C PHE A 345 -19.58 -14.43 -3.78
N VAL A 346 -19.29 -13.27 -4.34
CA VAL A 346 -18.03 -13.00 -5.05
C VAL A 346 -16.83 -13.13 -4.12
N GLU A 347 -16.92 -12.60 -2.90
CA GLU A 347 -15.89 -12.75 -1.87
C GLU A 347 -15.65 -14.22 -1.55
N ALA A 348 -16.69 -14.99 -1.28
CA ALA A 348 -16.59 -16.41 -0.99
C ALA A 348 -15.92 -17.20 -2.13
N VAL A 349 -16.24 -16.88 -3.39
CA VAL A 349 -15.60 -17.49 -4.56
C VAL A 349 -14.11 -17.15 -4.61
N ILE A 350 -13.74 -15.90 -4.39
CA ILE A 350 -12.32 -15.45 -4.37
C ILE A 350 -11.56 -16.13 -3.22
N VAL A 351 -12.14 -16.16 -2.03
CA VAL A 351 -11.55 -16.81 -0.84
C VAL A 351 -11.39 -18.31 -1.07
N LEU A 352 -12.39 -18.98 -1.66
CA LEU A 352 -12.30 -20.40 -2.02
C LEU A 352 -11.16 -20.65 -3.02
N LEU A 353 -11.07 -19.86 -4.08
CA LEU A 353 -9.97 -19.94 -5.06
C LEU A 353 -8.61 -19.69 -4.40
N PHE A 354 -8.53 -18.77 -3.47
CA PHE A 354 -7.32 -18.48 -2.72
C PHE A 354 -6.86 -19.69 -1.88
N PHE A 355 -7.76 -20.29 -1.07
CA PHE A 355 -7.40 -21.47 -0.26
C PHE A 355 -7.07 -22.69 -1.11
N LEU A 356 -7.82 -22.93 -2.19
CA LEU A 356 -7.45 -23.98 -3.16
C LEU A 356 -6.08 -23.69 -3.77
N GLY A 357 -5.81 -22.43 -4.11
CA GLY A 357 -4.49 -21.99 -4.60
C GLY A 357 -3.38 -22.23 -3.58
N ILE A 358 -3.62 -22.00 -2.30
CA ILE A 358 -2.67 -22.32 -1.22
C ILE A 358 -2.39 -23.84 -1.19
N PHE A 359 -3.42 -24.67 -1.26
CA PHE A 359 -3.26 -26.12 -1.30
C PHE A 359 -2.36 -26.56 -2.46
N PHE A 360 -2.61 -26.08 -3.69
CA PHE A 360 -1.79 -26.40 -4.85
C PHE A 360 -0.38 -25.83 -4.75
N GLY A 361 -0.24 -24.63 -4.21
CA GLY A 361 1.06 -23.98 -4.02
C GLY A 361 1.95 -24.72 -3.02
N VAL A 362 1.42 -25.08 -1.86
CA VAL A 362 2.10 -25.87 -0.83
C VAL A 362 2.48 -27.25 -1.39
N SER A 363 1.54 -27.94 -2.05
CA SER A 363 1.76 -29.25 -2.66
C SER A 363 2.81 -29.21 -3.80
N SER A 364 3.15 -28.03 -4.31
CA SER A 364 4.19 -27.88 -5.34
C SER A 364 5.62 -28.07 -4.81
N GLY A 365 5.85 -27.89 -3.52
CA GLY A 365 7.17 -27.86 -2.90
C GLY A 365 8.05 -26.68 -3.32
N SER A 366 7.49 -25.68 -4.01
CA SER A 366 8.23 -24.55 -4.55
C SER A 366 8.78 -23.65 -3.45
N LYS A 367 10.12 -23.45 -3.41
CA LYS A 367 10.75 -22.50 -2.48
C LYS A 367 10.26 -21.07 -2.68
N PHE A 368 9.97 -20.67 -3.91
CA PHE A 368 9.39 -19.36 -4.21
C PHE A 368 8.00 -19.24 -3.60
N TYR A 369 7.17 -20.28 -3.70
CA TYR A 369 5.84 -20.26 -3.07
C TYR A 369 5.93 -20.16 -1.54
N TRP A 370 6.80 -20.95 -0.90
CA TRP A 370 7.02 -20.88 0.54
C TRP A 370 7.50 -19.51 1.02
N MET A 371 8.34 -18.85 0.23
CA MET A 371 8.73 -17.46 0.48
C MET A 371 7.50 -16.52 0.42
N CYS A 372 6.66 -16.62 -0.62
CA CYS A 372 5.44 -15.82 -0.72
C CYS A 372 4.45 -16.12 0.41
N LEU A 373 4.28 -17.38 0.78
CA LEU A 373 3.44 -17.79 1.90
C LEU A 373 3.96 -17.24 3.24
N SER A 374 5.29 -17.20 3.43
CA SER A 374 5.87 -16.60 4.64
C SER A 374 5.63 -15.10 4.73
N TRP A 375 5.58 -14.38 3.60
CA TRP A 375 5.21 -12.97 3.56
C TRP A 375 3.75 -12.77 3.96
N PHE A 376 2.85 -13.55 3.36
CA PHE A 376 1.43 -13.53 3.73
C PHE A 376 1.22 -13.88 5.21
N GLY A 377 1.91 -14.92 5.70
CA GLY A 377 1.86 -15.31 7.11
C GLY A 377 2.33 -14.21 8.05
N LEU A 378 3.35 -13.43 7.66
CA LEU A 378 3.80 -12.26 8.42
C LEU A 378 2.72 -11.18 8.50
N ASP A 379 2.07 -10.84 7.37
CA ASP A 379 0.99 -9.85 7.39
C ASP A 379 -0.21 -10.34 8.23
N MET A 380 -0.60 -11.60 8.10
CA MET A 380 -1.68 -12.17 8.92
C MET A 380 -1.32 -12.22 10.40
N PHE A 381 -0.06 -12.48 10.74
CA PHE A 381 0.42 -12.39 12.12
C PHE A 381 0.30 -10.95 12.66
N LEU A 382 0.75 -9.97 11.90
CA LEU A 382 0.66 -8.55 12.31
C LEU A 382 -0.80 -8.09 12.45
N HIS A 383 -1.65 -8.39 11.47
CA HIS A 383 -3.02 -7.88 11.46
C HIS A 383 -3.96 -8.71 12.34
N LEU A 384 -3.94 -10.04 12.25
CA LEU A 384 -4.92 -10.89 12.94
C LEU A 384 -4.47 -11.34 14.33
N VAL A 385 -3.16 -11.59 14.54
CA VAL A 385 -2.66 -12.01 15.86
C VAL A 385 -2.40 -10.80 16.74
N LEU A 386 -1.61 -9.83 16.26
CA LEU A 386 -1.29 -8.61 17.00
C LEU A 386 -2.39 -7.53 16.90
N GLY A 387 -3.28 -7.61 15.91
CA GLY A 387 -4.33 -6.60 15.69
C GLY A 387 -3.82 -5.28 15.08
N PHE A 388 -2.60 -5.26 14.58
CA PHE A 388 -2.02 -4.04 14.02
C PHE A 388 -2.83 -3.51 12.84
N GLY A 389 -3.42 -2.31 12.99
CA GLY A 389 -4.28 -1.68 11.99
C GLY A 389 -5.52 -2.52 11.61
N LEU A 390 -5.99 -3.42 12.48
CA LEU A 390 -7.11 -4.32 12.19
C LEU A 390 -8.43 -3.57 11.97
N ASN A 391 -8.60 -2.44 12.63
CA ASN A 391 -9.75 -1.56 12.48
C ASN A 391 -9.89 -0.95 11.06
N GLU A 392 -8.78 -0.83 10.34
CA GLU A 392 -8.70 -0.30 8.97
C GLU A 392 -7.89 -1.21 8.03
N VAL A 393 -7.94 -2.51 8.30
CA VAL A 393 -7.11 -3.48 7.56
C VAL A 393 -7.40 -3.53 6.06
N TYR A 394 -8.53 -3.00 5.62
CA TYR A 394 -8.89 -2.86 4.21
C TYR A 394 -7.90 -1.99 3.41
N ILE A 395 -7.28 -0.96 4.02
CA ILE A 395 -6.24 -0.18 3.32
C ILE A 395 -4.89 -0.92 3.24
N MET A 396 -4.68 -1.98 4.03
CA MET A 396 -3.45 -2.77 4.04
C MET A 396 -3.38 -3.80 2.90
N GLY A 397 -4.48 -3.97 2.15
CA GLY A 397 -4.58 -4.91 1.02
C GLY A 397 -3.39 -4.87 0.03
N PRO A 398 -2.88 -3.69 -0.38
CA PRO A 398 -1.74 -3.58 -1.28
C PRO A 398 -0.47 -4.33 -0.83
N HIS A 399 -0.30 -4.58 0.47
CA HIS A 399 0.87 -5.27 1.01
C HIS A 399 0.83 -6.80 0.86
N TRP A 400 -0.37 -7.40 0.66
CA TRP A 400 -0.51 -8.86 0.66
C TRP A 400 -1.40 -9.44 -0.45
N LEU A 401 -2.35 -8.67 -1.01
CA LEU A 401 -3.34 -9.17 -1.99
C LEU A 401 -2.72 -9.80 -3.24
N PHE A 402 -1.49 -9.43 -3.63
CA PHE A 402 -0.77 -10.07 -4.74
C PHE A 402 -0.53 -11.58 -4.48
N PHE A 403 -0.62 -12.03 -3.24
CA PHE A 403 -0.47 -13.45 -2.90
C PHE A 403 -1.68 -14.28 -3.36
N ILE A 404 -2.88 -13.70 -3.48
CA ILE A 404 -4.06 -14.37 -4.04
C ILE A 404 -3.79 -14.82 -5.48
N PRO A 405 -3.50 -13.94 -6.44
CA PRO A 405 -3.22 -14.38 -7.81
C PRO A 405 -1.94 -15.22 -7.93
N ILE A 406 -0.94 -15.05 -7.06
CA ILE A 406 0.21 -15.97 -7.01
C ILE A 406 -0.25 -17.39 -6.64
N SER A 407 -1.11 -17.54 -5.64
CA SER A 407 -1.65 -18.86 -5.24
C SER A 407 -2.48 -19.48 -6.36
N VAL A 408 -3.35 -18.71 -7.00
CA VAL A 408 -4.15 -19.16 -8.15
C VAL A 408 -3.26 -19.56 -9.34
N ALA A 409 -2.11 -18.91 -9.55
CA ALA A 409 -1.16 -19.29 -10.59
C ALA A 409 -0.66 -20.74 -10.43
N TYR A 410 -0.50 -21.22 -9.20
CA TYR A 410 -0.13 -22.61 -8.95
C TYR A 410 -1.25 -23.61 -9.28
N MET A 411 -2.51 -23.19 -9.18
CA MET A 411 -3.64 -24.01 -9.71
C MET A 411 -3.52 -24.17 -11.24
N PHE A 412 -3.29 -23.09 -11.97
CA PHE A 412 -3.11 -23.14 -13.43
C PHE A 412 -2.05 -24.14 -13.86
N ARG A 413 -0.95 -24.25 -13.11
CA ARG A 413 0.17 -25.16 -13.42
C ARG A 413 -0.14 -26.63 -13.17
N ARG A 414 -1.15 -26.93 -12.40
CA ARG A 414 -1.51 -28.31 -11.97
C ARG A 414 -2.76 -28.85 -12.65
N LEU A 415 -3.66 -27.97 -13.05
CA LEU A 415 -4.92 -28.37 -13.66
C LEU A 415 -4.72 -28.84 -15.11
N SER A 416 -5.50 -29.84 -15.52
CA SER A 416 -5.62 -30.27 -16.91
C SER A 416 -6.38 -29.23 -17.76
N ALA A 417 -6.38 -29.38 -19.06
CA ALA A 417 -6.85 -28.37 -20.00
C ALA A 417 -8.30 -27.89 -19.75
N LYS A 418 -9.25 -28.82 -19.48
CA LYS A 418 -10.66 -28.46 -19.25
C LYS A 418 -10.85 -27.62 -17.98
N PRO A 419 -10.45 -28.07 -16.74
CA PRO A 419 -10.58 -27.24 -15.55
C PRO A 419 -9.72 -25.97 -15.60
N GLN A 420 -8.58 -25.98 -16.30
CA GLN A 420 -7.80 -24.77 -16.54
C GLN A 420 -8.58 -23.73 -17.38
N CYS A 421 -9.34 -24.19 -18.38
CA CYS A 421 -10.21 -23.31 -19.19
C CYS A 421 -11.34 -22.72 -18.33
N ALA A 422 -12.00 -23.54 -17.52
CA ALA A 422 -13.05 -23.11 -16.60
C ALA A 422 -12.52 -22.07 -15.58
N LEU A 423 -11.34 -22.31 -15.00
CA LEU A 423 -10.67 -21.38 -14.09
C LEU A 423 -10.36 -20.03 -14.80
N ARG A 424 -9.91 -20.09 -16.06
CA ARG A 424 -9.64 -18.89 -16.86
C ARG A 424 -10.90 -18.06 -17.10
N VAL A 425 -12.01 -18.72 -17.46
CA VAL A 425 -13.31 -18.05 -17.64
C VAL A 425 -13.76 -17.41 -16.32
N LEU A 426 -13.75 -18.17 -15.23
CA LEU A 426 -14.13 -17.66 -13.90
C LEU A 426 -13.29 -16.45 -13.49
N LEU A 427 -11.96 -16.52 -13.61
CA LEU A 427 -11.09 -15.39 -13.29
C LEU A 427 -11.30 -14.19 -14.21
N THR A 428 -11.62 -14.42 -15.49
CA THR A 428 -11.94 -13.32 -16.41
C THR A 428 -13.22 -12.61 -15.95
N LEU A 429 -14.27 -13.35 -15.58
CA LEU A 429 -15.52 -12.77 -15.09
C LEU A 429 -15.30 -12.02 -13.76
N LEU A 430 -14.56 -12.61 -12.82
CA LEU A 430 -14.22 -11.94 -11.56
C LEU A 430 -13.39 -10.66 -11.79
N THR A 431 -12.40 -10.70 -12.68
CA THR A 431 -11.58 -9.54 -13.00
C THR A 431 -12.41 -8.42 -13.62
N LEU A 432 -13.25 -8.74 -14.60
CA LEU A 432 -14.16 -7.77 -15.22
C LEU A 432 -15.14 -7.18 -14.20
N TYR A 433 -15.69 -8.04 -13.33
CA TYR A 433 -16.56 -7.59 -12.25
C TYR A 433 -15.83 -6.62 -11.31
N LEU A 434 -14.64 -6.96 -10.80
CA LEU A 434 -13.89 -6.10 -9.89
C LEU A 434 -13.55 -4.75 -10.52
N TRP A 435 -13.10 -4.74 -11.78
CA TRP A 435 -12.80 -3.49 -12.49
C TRP A 435 -14.03 -2.62 -12.72
N THR A 436 -15.16 -3.22 -13.08
CA THR A 436 -16.40 -2.47 -13.30
C THR A 436 -17.01 -1.99 -12.00
N TYR A 437 -17.10 -2.86 -11.00
CA TYR A 437 -17.72 -2.56 -9.72
C TYR A 437 -16.90 -1.52 -8.91
N ASN A 438 -15.64 -1.82 -8.63
CA ASN A 438 -14.78 -0.91 -7.90
C ASN A 438 -14.50 0.38 -8.68
N GLY A 439 -14.28 0.26 -10.01
CA GLY A 439 -14.06 1.40 -10.86
C GLY A 439 -15.26 2.34 -10.93
N ALA A 440 -16.49 1.81 -10.99
CA ALA A 440 -17.70 2.61 -10.96
C ALA A 440 -17.87 3.35 -9.63
N LEU A 441 -17.71 2.66 -8.49
CA LEU A 441 -17.81 3.28 -7.16
C LEU A 441 -16.74 4.36 -6.96
N LEU A 442 -15.48 4.06 -7.31
CA LEU A 442 -14.38 5.01 -7.21
C LEU A 442 -14.60 6.22 -8.11
N THR A 443 -15.01 6.01 -9.37
CA THR A 443 -15.28 7.10 -10.30
C THR A 443 -16.45 7.97 -9.83
N ASN A 444 -17.54 7.34 -9.35
CA ASN A 444 -18.69 8.06 -8.81
C ASN A 444 -18.27 8.92 -7.60
N TYR A 445 -17.47 8.37 -6.68
CA TYR A 445 -16.95 9.12 -5.53
C TYR A 445 -16.07 10.30 -5.94
N MET A 446 -15.25 10.15 -6.97
CA MET A 446 -14.32 11.20 -7.42
C MET A 446 -14.98 12.30 -8.25
N LEU A 447 -16.10 12.01 -8.92
CA LEU A 447 -16.81 12.99 -9.74
C LEU A 447 -17.90 13.76 -8.99
N ASN A 448 -18.40 13.22 -7.88
CA ASN A 448 -19.39 13.85 -6.98
C ASN A 448 -18.71 14.34 -5.69
#